data_aaf33b81eeee573229a2e711be89a552
#
_entry.id   aaf33b81eeee573229a2e711be89a552
#
_cell.length_a   1.000
_cell.length_b   1.000
_cell.length_c   1.000
_cell.angle_alpha   90.00
_cell.angle_beta   90.00
_cell.angle_gamma   90.00
#
_symmetry.space_group_name_H-M   'P 1'
#
loop_
_entity.id
_entity.type
_entity.pdbx_description
1 polymer ?
#
loop_
_entity_poly.entity_id
_entity_poly.type
_entity_poly.pdbx_seq_one_letter_code
_entity_poly.pdbx_strand_id
1 'polypeptide(L)'
;FNNLNLNFPSDFSENEFRGITSSLNKLKGEIYSLKKINSILKEIDKLLLNSDYSFFNATYNENLYENKLDLSINLTESEKQYVERINLFGNYITNDKVIRNQLQVDEGDPYNKILLNNSINEIKSLGIFKNVKSKVSKGKSDEFNVIDITVVEMPTGEIMAGAGTGTSGSSITFGIKEKNYLGKGQKLDANLTISDSSVTGLFSTTTKNYKNSNKDLNTSFENTSLDRMSAFGYKSTKTGFSLGTSYEQYKDIFFSPSFSNYYETMKTSSSASNTRKKQEGDYIDSTFNYKFTLNKLNQNFRPSDGYKIGFYQSLPLYSDDTTIVNQFDYSKYFTFLDDQ
;
A
#
# COMPACT_ATOMS: atom_id res chain seq x y z
N PHE A 1 4.59 23.19 -28.16
CA PHE A 1 5.28 22.11 -28.89
C PHE A 1 4.87 22.12 -30.36
N ASN A 2 5.84 22.00 -31.27
CA ASN A 2 5.64 22.03 -32.71
C ASN A 2 5.82 20.63 -33.30
N ASN A 3 7.04 20.15 -33.45
CA ASN A 3 7.32 18.79 -33.90
C ASN A 3 7.72 17.90 -32.73
N LEU A 4 7.17 16.72 -32.72
CA LEU A 4 7.39 15.73 -31.64
C LEU A 4 7.78 14.40 -32.31
N ASN A 5 9.04 14.00 -32.14
CA ASN A 5 9.58 12.80 -32.76
C ASN A 5 10.01 11.81 -31.68
N LEU A 6 9.71 10.53 -31.89
CA LEU A 6 10.24 9.41 -31.14
C LEU A 6 11.14 8.58 -32.07
N ASN A 7 12.42 8.57 -31.77
CA ASN A 7 13.43 7.83 -32.56
C ASN A 7 13.83 6.59 -31.77
N PHE A 8 13.76 5.43 -32.39
CA PHE A 8 14.16 4.15 -31.82
C PHE A 8 14.94 3.31 -32.83
N PRO A 9 15.77 2.36 -32.36
CA PRO A 9 16.51 1.45 -33.24
C PRO A 9 15.58 0.59 -34.09
N SER A 10 16.07 0.10 -35.24
CA SER A 10 15.31 -0.68 -36.22
C SER A 10 14.74 -2.00 -35.70
N ASP A 11 15.30 -2.51 -34.60
CA ASP A 11 14.96 -3.79 -34.01
C ASP A 11 13.69 -3.69 -33.10
N PHE A 12 13.19 -2.46 -32.88
CA PHE A 12 12.01 -2.21 -32.06
C PHE A 12 10.73 -2.32 -32.88
N SER A 13 9.71 -2.90 -32.26
CA SER A 13 8.37 -2.94 -32.86
C SER A 13 7.65 -1.61 -32.66
N GLU A 14 7.34 -0.90 -33.73
CA GLU A 14 6.59 0.36 -33.73
C GLU A 14 5.22 0.21 -32.99
N ASN A 15 4.64 -0.99 -33.04
CA ASN A 15 3.37 -1.29 -32.41
C ASN A 15 3.42 -1.15 -30.88
N GLU A 16 4.53 -1.46 -30.24
CA GLU A 16 4.70 -1.38 -28.80
C GLU A 16 4.72 0.07 -28.30
N PHE A 17 5.20 0.99 -29.14
CA PHE A 17 5.31 2.42 -28.84
C PHE A 17 4.11 3.27 -29.26
N ARG A 18 3.04 2.67 -29.80
CA ARG A 18 1.84 3.40 -30.24
C ARG A 18 1.20 4.24 -29.13
N GLY A 19 1.17 3.74 -27.90
CA GLY A 19 0.65 4.46 -26.73
C GLY A 19 1.44 5.75 -26.47
N ILE A 20 2.78 5.64 -26.52
CA ILE A 20 3.70 6.75 -26.29
C ILE A 20 3.62 7.77 -27.43
N THR A 21 3.60 7.30 -28.66
CA THR A 21 3.43 8.16 -29.85
C THR A 21 2.10 8.93 -29.79
N SER A 22 1.04 8.28 -29.32
CA SER A 22 -0.25 8.95 -29.08
C SER A 22 -0.16 9.99 -27.97
N SER A 23 0.53 9.71 -26.87
CA SER A 23 0.74 10.64 -25.76
C SER A 23 1.59 11.85 -26.19
N LEU A 24 2.63 11.63 -27.01
CA LEU A 24 3.43 12.69 -27.61
C LEU A 24 2.57 13.58 -28.53
N ASN A 25 1.79 12.98 -29.41
CA ASN A 25 0.97 13.74 -30.37
C ASN A 25 -0.08 14.63 -29.67
N LYS A 26 -0.55 14.26 -28.47
CA LYS A 26 -1.44 15.11 -27.66
C LYS A 26 -0.77 16.39 -27.16
N LEU A 27 0.56 16.42 -27.06
CA LEU A 27 1.28 17.64 -26.66
C LEU A 27 1.42 18.66 -27.78
N LYS A 28 1.17 18.27 -29.04
CA LYS A 28 1.31 19.16 -30.19
C LYS A 28 0.37 20.36 -30.06
N GLY A 29 0.93 21.55 -30.13
CA GLY A 29 0.20 22.80 -29.93
C GLY A 29 0.01 23.23 -28.49
N GLU A 30 0.39 22.42 -27.49
CA GLU A 30 0.32 22.80 -26.09
C GLU A 30 1.51 23.66 -25.65
N ILE A 31 1.34 24.37 -24.52
CA ILE A 31 2.39 25.16 -23.88
C ILE A 31 3.47 24.22 -23.34
N TYR A 32 4.72 24.68 -23.37
CA TYR A 32 5.87 23.95 -22.83
C TYR A 32 5.64 23.57 -21.36
N SER A 33 5.90 22.30 -21.06
CA SER A 33 5.84 21.78 -19.70
C SER A 33 6.83 20.64 -19.50
N LEU A 34 7.88 20.90 -18.73
CA LEU A 34 8.87 19.90 -18.34
C LEU A 34 8.23 18.72 -17.58
N LYS A 35 7.16 18.98 -16.82
CA LYS A 35 6.40 17.95 -16.10
C LYS A 35 5.76 16.94 -17.08
N LYS A 36 5.22 17.42 -18.21
CA LYS A 36 4.62 16.57 -19.25
C LYS A 36 5.68 15.73 -19.96
N ILE A 37 6.83 16.33 -20.29
CA ILE A 37 7.98 15.60 -20.90
C ILE A 37 8.44 14.49 -19.94
N ASN A 38 8.66 14.80 -18.68
CA ASN A 38 9.06 13.82 -17.67
C ASN A 38 8.02 12.71 -17.47
N SER A 39 6.73 13.01 -17.64
CA SER A 39 5.67 11.99 -17.58
C SER A 39 5.79 11.00 -18.74
N ILE A 40 6.05 11.49 -19.95
CA ILE A 40 6.24 10.64 -21.13
C ILE A 40 7.51 9.81 -21.02
N LEU A 41 8.61 10.40 -20.57
CA LEU A 41 9.84 9.63 -20.29
C LEU A 41 9.59 8.50 -19.31
N LYS A 42 8.82 8.74 -18.23
CA LYS A 42 8.42 7.68 -17.27
C LYS A 42 7.54 6.60 -17.91
N GLU A 43 6.68 6.94 -18.87
CA GLU A 43 5.89 5.96 -19.62
C GLU A 43 6.78 5.09 -20.51
N ILE A 44 7.74 5.71 -21.19
CA ILE A 44 8.76 5.01 -21.99
C ILE A 44 9.56 4.06 -21.10
N ASP A 45 10.08 4.57 -19.99
CA ASP A 45 10.85 3.79 -19.04
C ASP A 45 10.07 2.57 -18.52
N LYS A 46 8.77 2.74 -18.20
CA LYS A 46 7.89 1.61 -17.80
C LYS A 46 7.69 0.59 -18.91
N LEU A 47 7.60 1.04 -20.16
CA LEU A 47 7.46 0.15 -21.30
C LEU A 47 8.75 -0.66 -21.51
N LEU A 48 9.91 -0.01 -21.44
CA LEU A 48 11.21 -0.66 -21.53
C LEU A 48 11.45 -1.69 -20.42
N LEU A 49 10.92 -1.45 -19.21
CA LEU A 49 10.97 -2.41 -18.10
C LEU A 49 10.12 -3.66 -18.31
N ASN A 50 8.99 -3.54 -18.99
CA ASN A 50 8.06 -4.65 -19.24
C ASN A 50 8.43 -5.49 -20.48
N SER A 51 9.44 -5.07 -21.23
CA SER A 51 9.92 -5.69 -22.45
C SER A 51 11.36 -6.18 -22.25
N ASP A 52 11.89 -6.96 -23.17
CA ASP A 52 13.29 -7.43 -23.15
C ASP A 52 14.34 -6.31 -23.39
N TYR A 53 13.94 -5.06 -23.16
CA TYR A 53 14.72 -3.84 -23.44
C TYR A 53 15.40 -3.23 -22.18
N SER A 54 15.88 -4.07 -21.29
CA SER A 54 16.45 -3.65 -19.98
C SER A 54 17.68 -2.74 -20.08
N PHE A 55 18.33 -2.67 -21.24
CA PHE A 55 19.56 -1.91 -21.48
C PHE A 55 19.37 -0.71 -22.41
N PHE A 56 18.17 -0.15 -22.46
CA PHE A 56 17.89 1.04 -23.24
C PHE A 56 17.65 2.25 -22.35
N ASN A 57 18.11 3.41 -22.81
CA ASN A 57 17.88 4.69 -22.18
C ASN A 57 17.07 5.60 -23.10
N ALA A 58 16.14 6.33 -22.50
CA ALA A 58 15.42 7.40 -23.18
C ALA A 58 16.10 8.74 -22.86
N THR A 59 16.56 9.43 -23.89
CA THR A 59 17.07 10.80 -23.82
C THR A 59 16.21 11.72 -24.67
N TYR A 60 16.22 13.01 -24.38
CA TYR A 60 15.47 13.96 -25.20
C TYR A 60 16.33 15.17 -25.56
N ASN A 61 16.07 15.72 -26.75
CA ASN A 61 16.67 16.96 -27.23
C ASN A 61 15.56 17.97 -27.54
N GLU A 62 15.77 19.19 -27.09
CA GLU A 62 14.88 20.33 -27.30
C GLU A 62 15.52 21.32 -28.26
N ASN A 63 14.82 21.66 -29.33
CA ASN A 63 15.25 22.71 -30.29
C ASN A 63 14.20 23.81 -30.32
N LEU A 64 14.57 24.99 -29.85
CA LEU A 64 13.72 26.17 -29.87
C LEU A 64 13.98 27.01 -31.13
N TYR A 65 12.96 27.21 -31.94
CA TYR A 65 12.99 28.06 -33.13
C TYR A 65 11.72 28.92 -33.18
N GLU A 66 11.85 30.23 -33.35
CA GLU A 66 10.74 31.21 -33.49
C GLU A 66 9.58 30.98 -32.48
N ASN A 67 9.89 30.84 -31.20
CA ASN A 67 8.92 30.56 -30.13
C ASN A 67 8.18 29.20 -30.25
N LYS A 68 8.67 28.29 -31.08
CA LYS A 68 8.20 26.93 -31.24
C LYS A 68 9.25 25.95 -30.75
N LEU A 69 8.84 24.93 -30.02
CA LEU A 69 9.73 23.90 -29.51
C LEU A 69 9.54 22.61 -30.28
N ASP A 70 10.60 22.10 -30.86
CA ASP A 70 10.69 20.76 -31.40
C ASP A 70 11.33 19.84 -30.36
N LEU A 71 10.68 18.75 -30.02
CA LEU A 71 11.14 17.75 -29.07
C LEU A 71 11.41 16.45 -29.78
N SER A 72 12.64 15.94 -29.66
CA SER A 72 13.03 14.61 -30.17
C SER A 72 13.41 13.72 -28.97
N ILE A 73 12.68 12.64 -28.77
CA ILE A 73 13.02 11.61 -27.80
C ILE A 73 13.77 10.50 -28.53
N ASN A 74 14.96 10.17 -28.06
CA ASN A 74 15.82 9.16 -28.65
C ASN A 74 15.97 7.99 -27.68
N LEU A 75 15.65 6.79 -28.15
CA LEU A 75 15.94 5.54 -27.46
C LEU A 75 17.28 5.01 -27.99
N THR A 76 18.23 4.85 -27.09
CA THR A 76 19.56 4.35 -27.41
C THR A 76 19.91 3.17 -26.54
N GLU A 77 20.56 2.16 -27.12
CA GLU A 77 21.12 1.07 -26.34
C GLU A 77 22.19 1.62 -25.40
N SER A 78 22.11 1.25 -24.12
CA SER A 78 23.12 1.58 -23.11
C SER A 78 24.06 0.40 -22.93
N GLU A 79 25.26 0.67 -22.39
CA GLU A 79 26.15 -0.41 -21.95
C GLU A 79 25.45 -1.32 -20.96
N LYS A 80 25.63 -2.63 -21.11
CA LYS A 80 25.06 -3.63 -20.21
C LYS A 80 25.75 -3.53 -18.85
N GLN A 81 25.02 -3.04 -17.87
CA GLN A 81 25.49 -2.95 -16.49
C GLN A 81 24.67 -3.86 -15.59
N TYR A 82 25.33 -4.54 -14.67
CA TYR A 82 24.71 -5.47 -13.74
C TYR A 82 24.97 -5.02 -12.29
N VAL A 83 24.07 -5.41 -11.39
CA VAL A 83 24.26 -5.18 -9.96
C VAL A 83 25.20 -6.21 -9.40
N GLU A 84 26.39 -5.79 -8.95
CA GLU A 84 27.36 -6.68 -8.31
C GLU A 84 26.95 -7.01 -6.86
N ARG A 85 26.59 -5.96 -6.11
CA ARG A 85 26.25 -6.08 -4.69
C ARG A 85 25.39 -4.92 -4.23
N ILE A 86 24.52 -5.21 -3.25
CA ILE A 86 23.69 -4.22 -2.56
C ILE A 86 24.09 -4.19 -1.09
N ASN A 87 24.69 -3.09 -0.66
CA ASN A 87 25.07 -2.86 0.73
C ASN A 87 23.99 -2.05 1.45
N LEU A 88 23.69 -2.43 2.70
CA LEU A 88 22.76 -1.73 3.57
C LEU A 88 23.51 -1.11 4.74
N PHE A 89 23.19 0.14 5.07
CA PHE A 89 23.84 0.89 6.14
C PHE A 89 22.80 1.64 6.98
N GLY A 90 23.02 1.72 8.30
CA GLY A 90 22.23 2.53 9.22
C GLY A 90 20.98 1.85 9.78
N ASN A 91 20.75 0.60 9.47
CA ASN A 91 19.66 -0.22 9.99
C ASN A 91 20.11 -1.00 11.26
N TYR A 92 20.30 -0.30 12.36
CA TYR A 92 20.79 -0.89 13.61
C TYR A 92 19.74 -1.73 14.34
N ILE A 93 18.46 -1.37 14.21
CA ILE A 93 17.31 -2.05 14.82
C ILE A 93 16.60 -2.90 13.78
N THR A 94 16.43 -2.37 12.56
CA THR A 94 15.68 -3.02 11.49
C THR A 94 16.52 -4.12 10.85
N ASN A 95 15.93 -5.30 10.73
CA ASN A 95 16.57 -6.43 10.08
C ASN A 95 16.79 -6.16 8.59
N ASP A 96 17.94 -6.51 8.02
CA ASP A 96 18.29 -6.38 6.60
C ASP A 96 17.19 -6.90 5.69
N LYS A 97 16.60 -8.03 6.05
CA LYS A 97 15.52 -8.68 5.30
C LYS A 97 14.32 -7.76 5.06
N VAL A 98 14.01 -6.86 6.00
CA VAL A 98 12.89 -5.92 5.88
C VAL A 98 13.14 -4.94 4.73
N ILE A 99 14.38 -4.48 4.58
CA ILE A 99 14.78 -3.56 3.51
C ILE A 99 14.90 -4.33 2.19
N ARG A 100 15.59 -5.48 2.19
CA ARG A 100 15.78 -6.30 0.99
C ARG A 100 14.45 -6.74 0.37
N ASN A 101 13.42 -7.04 1.18
CA ASN A 101 12.08 -7.39 0.71
C ASN A 101 11.36 -6.27 -0.06
N GLN A 102 11.86 -5.03 -0.03
CA GLN A 102 11.30 -3.91 -0.78
C GLN A 102 12.07 -3.64 -2.08
N LEU A 103 13.16 -4.38 -2.31
CA LEU A 103 13.97 -4.20 -3.52
C LEU A 103 13.27 -4.86 -4.71
N GLN A 104 13.24 -4.13 -5.84
CA GLN A 104 12.80 -4.63 -7.14
C GLN A 104 13.98 -5.00 -8.05
N VAL A 105 15.19 -4.92 -7.49
CA VAL A 105 16.47 -5.20 -8.13
C VAL A 105 17.29 -6.05 -7.18
N ASP A 106 17.84 -7.15 -7.64
CA ASP A 106 18.70 -8.06 -6.86
C ASP A 106 20.13 -8.07 -7.38
N GLU A 107 21.02 -8.66 -6.59
CA GLU A 107 22.43 -8.89 -6.96
C GLU A 107 22.49 -9.87 -8.15
N GLY A 108 23.15 -9.47 -9.23
CA GLY A 108 23.21 -10.21 -10.50
C GLY A 108 22.21 -9.71 -11.56
N ASP A 109 21.22 -8.92 -11.20
CA ASP A 109 20.24 -8.38 -12.14
C ASP A 109 20.85 -7.29 -13.02
N PRO A 110 20.28 -7.03 -14.21
CA PRO A 110 20.55 -5.83 -14.97
C PRO A 110 20.28 -4.58 -14.14
N TYR A 111 21.26 -3.67 -14.07
CA TYR A 111 21.06 -2.41 -13.34
C TYR A 111 20.01 -1.55 -14.03
N ASN A 112 18.99 -1.19 -13.29
CA ASN A 112 17.95 -0.28 -13.75
C ASN A 112 17.66 0.80 -12.68
N LYS A 113 17.88 2.06 -13.07
CA LYS A 113 17.71 3.23 -12.20
C LYS A 113 16.27 3.41 -11.71
N ILE A 114 15.28 3.01 -12.53
CA ILE A 114 13.86 3.16 -12.17
C ILE A 114 13.48 2.12 -11.13
N LEU A 115 13.86 0.86 -11.33
CA LEU A 115 13.63 -0.19 -10.34
C LEU A 115 14.31 0.14 -9.01
N LEU A 116 15.53 0.71 -9.06
CA LEU A 116 16.19 1.19 -7.85
C LEU A 116 15.41 2.33 -7.18
N ASN A 117 14.95 3.33 -7.94
CA ASN A 117 14.16 4.43 -7.39
C ASN A 117 12.82 3.94 -6.81
N ASN A 118 12.16 2.99 -7.48
CA ASN A 118 10.95 2.36 -6.97
C ASN A 118 11.24 1.64 -5.64
N SER A 119 12.32 0.85 -5.59
CA SER A 119 12.78 0.19 -4.36
C SER A 119 12.99 1.18 -3.22
N ILE A 120 13.67 2.30 -3.49
CA ILE A 120 13.87 3.36 -2.49
C ILE A 120 12.54 3.96 -2.03
N ASN A 121 11.57 4.14 -2.92
CA ASN A 121 10.25 4.64 -2.55
C ASN A 121 9.46 3.61 -1.72
N GLU A 122 9.56 2.32 -2.04
CA GLU A 122 8.95 1.25 -1.24
C GLU A 122 9.57 1.20 0.17
N ILE A 123 10.90 1.30 0.29
CA ILE A 123 11.57 1.38 1.61
C ILE A 123 11.07 2.61 2.40
N LYS A 124 10.94 3.79 1.76
CA LYS A 124 10.35 4.99 2.39
C LYS A 124 8.90 4.78 2.82
N SER A 125 8.12 4.04 2.02
CA SER A 125 6.69 3.77 2.29
C SER A 125 6.45 2.93 3.54
N LEU A 126 7.47 2.20 4.03
CA LEU A 126 7.39 1.48 5.29
C LEU A 126 7.11 2.42 6.47
N GLY A 127 7.54 3.70 6.38
CA GLY A 127 7.32 4.71 7.42
C GLY A 127 8.09 4.42 8.71
N ILE A 128 9.22 3.71 8.62
CA ILE A 128 10.11 3.36 9.75
C ILE A 128 11.47 4.06 9.64
N PHE A 129 11.72 4.75 8.53
CA PHE A 129 12.95 5.49 8.28
C PHE A 129 12.66 6.97 8.11
N LYS A 130 13.46 7.82 8.77
CA LYS A 130 13.45 9.28 8.61
C LYS A 130 14.02 9.69 7.25
N ASN A 131 15.02 8.95 6.77
CA ASN A 131 15.68 9.20 5.50
C ASN A 131 16.14 7.89 4.86
N VAL A 132 16.06 7.82 3.53
CA VAL A 132 16.57 6.72 2.73
C VAL A 132 17.27 7.30 1.52
N LYS A 133 18.54 6.96 1.33
CA LYS A 133 19.36 7.40 0.20
C LYS A 133 20.01 6.20 -0.46
N SER A 134 20.21 6.27 -1.76
CA SER A 134 21.02 5.32 -2.51
C SER A 134 22.19 6.02 -3.19
N LYS A 135 23.30 5.34 -3.28
CA LYS A 135 24.49 5.74 -4.05
C LYS A 135 24.89 4.56 -4.91
N VAL A 136 25.11 4.82 -6.18
CA VAL A 136 25.63 3.82 -7.13
C VAL A 136 27.08 4.16 -7.41
N SER A 137 27.94 3.17 -7.36
CA SER A 137 29.38 3.27 -7.64
C SER A 137 29.80 2.12 -8.55
N LYS A 138 30.91 2.30 -9.27
CA LYS A 138 31.49 1.24 -10.10
C LYS A 138 31.93 0.05 -9.24
N GLY A 139 31.65 -1.15 -9.72
CA GLY A 139 32.09 -2.40 -9.14
C GLY A 139 33.49 -2.82 -9.61
N LYS A 140 33.71 -4.14 -9.66
CA LYS A 140 35.00 -4.75 -10.07
C LYS A 140 35.39 -4.47 -11.54
N SER A 141 34.43 -4.13 -12.40
CA SER A 141 34.65 -3.70 -13.79
C SER A 141 33.57 -2.67 -14.16
N ASP A 142 33.70 -2.04 -15.35
CA ASP A 142 32.73 -1.05 -15.84
C ASP A 142 31.33 -1.64 -16.10
N GLU A 143 31.24 -2.96 -16.24
CA GLU A 143 29.97 -3.68 -16.39
C GLU A 143 29.22 -3.92 -15.06
N PHE A 144 29.85 -3.60 -13.92
CA PHE A 144 29.27 -3.88 -12.61
C PHE A 144 29.09 -2.63 -11.76
N ASN A 145 27.94 -2.55 -11.12
CA ASN A 145 27.59 -1.49 -10.19
C ASN A 145 27.41 -2.03 -8.77
N VAL A 146 27.92 -1.31 -7.78
CA VAL A 146 27.65 -1.52 -6.36
C VAL A 146 26.64 -0.48 -5.91
N ILE A 147 25.56 -0.93 -5.27
CA ILE A 147 24.49 -0.08 -4.76
C ILE A 147 24.61 0.00 -3.25
N ASP A 148 24.87 1.19 -2.74
CA ASP A 148 24.89 1.45 -1.29
C ASP A 148 23.54 2.12 -0.91
N ILE A 149 22.76 1.48 -0.07
CA ILE A 149 21.52 2.02 0.48
C ILE A 149 21.77 2.40 1.94
N THR A 150 21.63 3.69 2.25
CA THR A 150 21.80 4.20 3.61
C THR A 150 20.44 4.65 4.13
N VAL A 151 20.05 4.09 5.28
CA VAL A 151 18.83 4.45 5.99
C VAL A 151 19.15 5.17 7.29
N VAL A 152 18.24 6.01 7.74
CA VAL A 152 18.25 6.63 9.07
C VAL A 152 16.96 6.22 9.75
N GLU A 153 17.06 5.39 10.78
CA GLU A 153 15.90 4.91 11.53
C GLU A 153 15.26 6.04 12.33
N MET A 154 13.96 5.91 12.61
CA MET A 154 13.21 6.81 13.48
C MET A 154 12.39 6.00 14.49
N PRO A 155 11.98 6.61 15.61
CA PRO A 155 11.01 5.99 16.51
C PRO A 155 9.74 5.59 15.76
N THR A 156 9.28 4.36 15.94
CA THR A 156 8.15 3.77 15.20
C THR A 156 6.96 3.47 16.09
N GLY A 157 7.19 3.49 17.41
CA GLY A 157 6.18 3.28 18.44
C GLY A 157 5.40 4.56 18.77
N GLU A 158 4.08 4.44 18.85
CA GLU A 158 3.15 5.51 19.23
C GLU A 158 2.28 5.01 20.39
N ILE A 159 2.16 5.80 21.46
CA ILE A 159 1.23 5.56 22.56
C ILE A 159 0.15 6.63 22.49
N MET A 160 -1.09 6.20 22.52
CA MET A 160 -2.26 7.07 22.48
C MET A 160 -3.08 6.90 23.74
N ALA A 161 -3.54 8.02 24.32
CA ALA A 161 -4.54 8.03 25.36
C ALA A 161 -5.57 9.12 25.03
N GLY A 162 -6.84 8.80 25.18
CA GLY A 162 -7.93 9.71 24.91
C GLY A 162 -9.07 9.52 25.88
N ALA A 163 -9.80 10.58 26.19
CA ALA A 163 -11.05 10.54 26.95
C ALA A 163 -12.08 11.40 26.24
N GLY A 164 -13.34 10.96 26.27
CA GLY A 164 -14.45 11.67 25.66
C GLY A 164 -15.74 11.46 26.43
N THR A 165 -16.66 12.41 26.33
CA THR A 165 -18.02 12.32 26.88
C THR A 165 -19.02 12.65 25.77
N GLY A 166 -20.15 11.97 25.77
CA GLY A 166 -21.21 12.16 24.80
C GLY A 166 -22.58 11.71 25.34
N THR A 167 -23.58 11.77 24.49
CA THR A 167 -24.96 11.34 24.84
C THR A 167 -25.05 9.85 25.22
N SER A 168 -24.09 9.05 24.81
CA SER A 168 -24.00 7.62 25.10
C SER A 168 -23.13 7.29 26.32
N GLY A 169 -22.68 8.29 27.08
CA GLY A 169 -21.81 8.14 28.24
C GLY A 169 -20.37 8.60 28.00
N SER A 170 -19.49 8.25 28.92
CA SER A 170 -18.06 8.58 28.90
C SER A 170 -17.23 7.41 28.40
N SER A 171 -16.11 7.69 27.75
CA SER A 171 -15.16 6.67 27.33
C SER A 171 -13.71 7.10 27.52
N ILE A 172 -12.86 6.12 27.79
CA ILE A 172 -11.41 6.26 27.83
C ILE A 172 -10.83 5.25 26.86
N THR A 173 -9.89 5.69 26.03
CA THR A 173 -9.19 4.84 25.07
C THR A 173 -7.70 4.89 25.32
N PHE A 174 -7.05 3.74 25.33
CA PHE A 174 -5.61 3.57 25.31
C PHE A 174 -5.22 2.80 24.07
N GLY A 175 -4.15 3.24 23.39
CA GLY A 175 -3.67 2.57 22.20
C GLY A 175 -2.15 2.55 22.15
N ILE A 176 -1.62 1.47 21.57
CA ILE A 176 -0.20 1.32 21.23
C ILE A 176 -0.13 0.92 19.76
N LYS A 177 0.65 1.65 19.00
CA LYS A 177 0.97 1.31 17.61
C LYS A 177 2.48 1.19 17.47
N GLU A 178 2.91 0.15 16.79
CA GLU A 178 4.32 -0.05 16.45
C GLU A 178 4.41 -0.47 14.97
N LYS A 179 5.27 0.19 14.19
CA LYS A 179 5.40 -0.08 12.76
C LYS A 179 6.53 -1.05 12.42
N ASN A 180 7.43 -1.28 13.40
CA ASN A 180 8.61 -2.11 13.22
C ASN A 180 8.87 -3.01 14.44
N TYR A 181 7.86 -3.77 14.84
CA TYR A 181 7.93 -4.62 16.02
C TYR A 181 9.11 -5.59 15.96
N LEU A 182 9.98 -5.54 16.96
CA LEU A 182 11.23 -6.30 17.04
C LEU A 182 12.16 -6.16 15.83
N GLY A 183 12.12 -5.02 15.14
CA GLY A 183 12.94 -4.79 13.93
C GLY A 183 12.54 -5.63 12.71
N LYS A 184 11.37 -6.28 12.73
CA LYS A 184 10.92 -7.20 11.68
C LYS A 184 10.02 -6.53 10.63
N GLY A 185 9.84 -5.21 10.67
CA GLY A 185 8.90 -4.49 9.80
C GLY A 185 7.44 -4.90 10.02
N GLN A 186 7.15 -5.60 11.11
CA GLN A 186 5.81 -6.03 11.46
C GLN A 186 5.08 -4.89 12.14
N LYS A 187 3.90 -4.56 11.64
CA LYS A 187 3.01 -3.59 12.29
C LYS A 187 2.23 -4.28 13.39
N LEU A 188 2.12 -3.61 14.52
CA LEU A 188 1.31 -4.01 15.66
C LEU A 188 0.41 -2.83 16.02
N ASP A 189 -0.86 -3.11 16.28
CA ASP A 189 -1.85 -2.16 16.76
C ASP A 189 -2.64 -2.82 17.90
N ALA A 190 -2.61 -2.22 19.07
CA ALA A 190 -3.36 -2.67 20.22
C ALA A 190 -4.16 -1.51 20.80
N ASN A 191 -5.47 -1.66 20.93
CA ASN A 191 -6.38 -0.64 21.45
C ASN A 191 -7.28 -1.22 22.53
N LEU A 192 -7.44 -0.48 23.61
CA LEU A 192 -8.40 -0.76 24.67
C LEU A 192 -9.29 0.47 24.85
N THR A 193 -10.59 0.29 24.65
CA THR A 193 -11.60 1.32 24.90
C THR A 193 -12.52 0.85 26.03
N ILE A 194 -12.63 1.67 27.06
CA ILE A 194 -13.50 1.45 28.22
C ILE A 194 -14.54 2.56 28.22
N SER A 195 -15.82 2.20 28.25
CA SER A 195 -16.92 3.13 28.39
C SER A 195 -17.83 2.73 29.57
N ASP A 196 -18.83 3.55 29.87
CA ASP A 196 -19.79 3.29 30.93
C ASP A 196 -20.52 1.94 30.76
N SER A 197 -20.67 1.48 29.54
CA SER A 197 -21.41 0.25 29.21
C SER A 197 -20.64 -0.75 28.37
N SER A 198 -19.39 -0.48 28.00
CA SER A 198 -18.63 -1.42 27.16
C SER A 198 -17.14 -1.39 27.43
N VAL A 199 -16.51 -2.54 27.22
CA VAL A 199 -15.05 -2.69 27.15
C VAL A 199 -14.73 -3.38 25.83
N THR A 200 -13.93 -2.73 25.01
CA THR A 200 -13.47 -3.28 23.73
C THR A 200 -11.95 -3.31 23.67
N GLY A 201 -11.40 -4.50 23.48
CA GLY A 201 -9.97 -4.73 23.26
C GLY A 201 -9.75 -5.23 21.83
N LEU A 202 -8.83 -4.61 21.10
CA LEU A 202 -8.39 -5.03 19.79
C LEU A 202 -6.87 -5.17 19.79
N PHE A 203 -6.39 -6.28 19.28
CA PHE A 203 -4.99 -6.52 18.98
C PHE A 203 -4.86 -6.99 17.55
N SER A 204 -4.03 -6.33 16.75
CA SER A 204 -3.81 -6.72 15.36
C SER A 204 -2.35 -6.63 14.96
N THR A 205 -1.95 -7.51 14.05
CA THR A 205 -0.63 -7.48 13.44
C THR A 205 -0.74 -7.58 11.92
N THR A 206 0.17 -6.88 11.24
CA THR A 206 0.35 -6.99 9.79
C THR A 206 1.82 -7.23 9.48
N THR A 207 2.12 -8.35 8.83
CA THR A 207 3.45 -8.67 8.31
C THR A 207 3.42 -8.52 6.80
N LYS A 208 4.11 -7.52 6.28
CA LYS A 208 4.22 -7.30 4.84
C LYS A 208 5.12 -8.32 4.18
N ASN A 209 4.80 -8.69 2.94
CA ASN A 209 5.57 -9.65 2.14
C ASN A 209 5.94 -10.91 2.92
N TYR A 210 4.94 -11.53 3.55
CA TYR A 210 5.13 -12.69 4.42
C TYR A 210 5.85 -13.82 3.69
N LYS A 211 7.02 -14.22 4.20
CA LYS A 211 7.89 -15.27 3.63
C LYS A 211 8.25 -15.03 2.15
N ASN A 212 8.40 -13.80 1.72
CA ASN A 212 8.71 -13.40 0.32
C ASN A 212 7.65 -13.89 -0.70
N SER A 213 6.40 -13.97 -0.28
CA SER A 213 5.29 -14.44 -1.13
C SER A 213 4.58 -13.32 -1.89
N ASN A 214 5.02 -12.06 -1.75
CA ASN A 214 4.33 -10.84 -2.20
C ASN A 214 2.90 -10.72 -1.63
N LYS A 215 2.66 -11.38 -0.49
CA LYS A 215 1.37 -11.33 0.23
C LYS A 215 1.58 -10.82 1.64
N ASP A 216 0.73 -9.91 2.06
CA ASP A 216 0.69 -9.46 3.44
C ASP A 216 -0.09 -10.47 4.29
N LEU A 217 0.37 -10.74 5.50
CA LEU A 217 -0.35 -11.54 6.49
C LEU A 217 -0.94 -10.62 7.54
N ASN A 218 -2.25 -10.70 7.72
CA ASN A 218 -3.00 -9.92 8.70
C ASN A 218 -3.60 -10.86 9.75
N THR A 219 -3.37 -10.55 11.02
CA THR A 219 -4.03 -11.26 12.12
C THR A 219 -4.65 -10.26 13.07
N SER A 220 -5.82 -10.58 13.61
CA SER A 220 -6.42 -9.78 14.67
C SER A 220 -7.10 -10.65 15.70
N PHE A 221 -7.14 -10.14 16.92
CA PHE A 221 -7.89 -10.67 18.05
C PHE A 221 -8.71 -9.53 18.63
N GLU A 222 -9.99 -9.79 18.87
CA GLU A 222 -10.92 -8.82 19.41
C GLU A 222 -11.72 -9.43 20.57
N ASN A 223 -11.91 -8.61 21.61
CA ASN A 223 -12.86 -8.88 22.66
C ASN A 223 -13.71 -7.63 22.91
N THR A 224 -15.02 -7.77 22.81
CA THR A 224 -15.99 -6.71 23.11
C THR A 224 -16.97 -7.23 24.16
N SER A 225 -17.04 -6.57 25.31
CA SER A 225 -18.04 -6.80 26.33
C SER A 225 -18.96 -5.57 26.42
N LEU A 226 -20.23 -5.77 26.19
CA LEU A 226 -21.29 -4.75 26.28
C LEU A 226 -22.20 -5.09 27.45
N ASP A 227 -22.18 -4.26 28.49
CA ASP A 227 -23.03 -4.42 29.68
C ASP A 227 -24.12 -3.35 29.70
N ARG A 228 -25.34 -3.76 29.38
CA ARG A 228 -26.55 -2.94 29.40
C ARG A 228 -27.58 -3.56 30.34
N MET A 229 -27.10 -4.30 31.36
CA MET A 229 -27.98 -5.04 32.26
C MET A 229 -28.93 -4.11 33.06
N SER A 230 -28.40 -2.98 33.57
CA SER A 230 -29.19 -2.00 34.34
C SER A 230 -30.19 -1.23 33.48
N ALA A 231 -29.83 -0.85 32.24
CA ALA A 231 -30.65 0.01 31.40
C ALA A 231 -31.65 -0.80 30.54
N PHE A 232 -31.21 -1.95 30.01
CA PHE A 232 -31.97 -2.72 29.00
C PHE A 232 -32.05 -4.21 29.31
N GLY A 233 -31.52 -4.65 30.44
CA GLY A 233 -31.62 -6.02 30.94
C GLY A 233 -30.80 -7.04 30.17
N TYR A 234 -29.70 -6.66 29.48
CA TYR A 234 -28.86 -7.62 28.80
C TYR A 234 -27.38 -7.28 28.86
N LYS A 235 -26.57 -8.31 28.72
CA LYS A 235 -25.12 -8.25 28.59
C LYS A 235 -24.67 -9.17 27.45
N SER A 236 -23.79 -8.66 26.57
CA SER A 236 -23.19 -9.45 25.51
C SER A 236 -21.66 -9.40 25.62
N THR A 237 -21.01 -10.52 25.35
CA THR A 237 -19.55 -10.61 25.25
C THR A 237 -19.20 -11.36 23.98
N LYS A 238 -18.47 -10.70 23.09
CA LYS A 238 -18.02 -11.25 21.81
C LYS A 238 -16.50 -11.29 21.81
N THR A 239 -15.94 -12.48 21.58
CA THR A 239 -14.49 -12.72 21.51
C THR A 239 -14.18 -13.47 20.24
N GLY A 240 -13.16 -13.04 19.51
CA GLY A 240 -12.81 -13.72 18.29
C GLY A 240 -11.46 -13.34 17.72
N PHE A 241 -11.14 -14.02 16.62
CA PHE A 241 -9.93 -13.77 15.86
C PHE A 241 -10.23 -13.71 14.37
N SER A 242 -9.36 -13.04 13.63
CA SER A 242 -9.37 -13.03 12.18
C SER A 242 -7.96 -13.31 11.65
N LEU A 243 -7.90 -14.08 10.57
CA LEU A 243 -6.69 -14.38 9.83
C LEU A 243 -6.93 -14.09 8.36
N GLY A 244 -6.11 -13.26 7.75
CA GLY A 244 -6.28 -12.87 6.36
C GLY A 244 -4.97 -12.61 5.65
N THR A 245 -5.07 -12.49 4.34
CA THR A 245 -3.94 -12.08 3.50
C THR A 245 -4.41 -10.97 2.56
N SER A 246 -3.46 -10.19 2.05
CA SER A 246 -3.75 -9.16 1.04
C SER A 246 -2.62 -9.15 0.03
N TYR A 247 -2.96 -9.08 -1.26
CA TYR A 247 -1.99 -9.06 -2.36
C TYR A 247 -2.60 -8.46 -3.62
N GLU A 248 -1.73 -7.97 -4.49
CA GLU A 248 -2.12 -7.51 -5.81
C GLU A 248 -2.33 -8.72 -6.73
N GLN A 249 -3.59 -8.97 -7.11
CA GLN A 249 -3.96 -10.10 -7.98
C GLN A 249 -3.77 -9.75 -9.46
N TYR A 250 -4.13 -8.53 -9.83
CA TYR A 250 -3.90 -7.93 -11.13
C TYR A 250 -3.45 -6.49 -10.92
N LYS A 251 -2.84 -5.88 -11.92
CA LYS A 251 -2.35 -4.50 -11.84
C LYS A 251 -3.41 -3.56 -11.25
N ASP A 252 -3.07 -2.93 -10.14
CA ASP A 252 -3.91 -2.01 -9.36
C ASP A 252 -5.14 -2.66 -8.70
N ILE A 253 -5.34 -3.99 -8.82
CA ILE A 253 -6.44 -4.72 -8.20
C ILE A 253 -5.91 -5.62 -7.09
N PHE A 254 -6.26 -5.28 -5.87
CA PHE A 254 -5.89 -6.00 -4.66
C PHE A 254 -7.01 -6.93 -4.24
N PHE A 255 -6.65 -8.15 -3.86
CA PHE A 255 -7.55 -9.13 -3.27
C PHE A 255 -7.14 -9.41 -1.82
N SER A 256 -8.10 -9.35 -0.91
CA SER A 256 -7.87 -9.48 0.53
C SER A 256 -8.88 -10.45 1.13
N PRO A 257 -8.66 -11.78 1.03
CA PRO A 257 -9.47 -12.77 1.70
C PRO A 257 -9.09 -12.88 3.18
N SER A 258 -10.07 -13.16 4.03
CA SER A 258 -9.88 -13.44 5.45
C SER A 258 -10.92 -14.43 5.98
N PHE A 259 -10.52 -15.14 7.02
CA PHE A 259 -11.39 -15.99 7.84
C PHE A 259 -11.50 -15.35 9.21
N SER A 260 -12.71 -15.25 9.74
CA SER A 260 -12.97 -14.77 11.08
C SER A 260 -13.82 -15.77 11.85
N ASN A 261 -13.51 -15.93 13.14
CA ASN A 261 -14.27 -16.76 14.04
C ASN A 261 -14.51 -16.01 15.33
N TYR A 262 -15.77 -15.95 15.75
CA TYR A 262 -16.22 -15.27 16.95
C TYR A 262 -17.07 -16.19 17.80
N TYR A 263 -16.89 -16.09 19.10
CA TYR A 263 -17.77 -16.65 20.11
C TYR A 263 -18.47 -15.51 20.83
N GLU A 264 -19.78 -15.52 20.84
CA GLU A 264 -20.61 -14.53 21.49
C GLU A 264 -21.51 -15.19 22.54
N THR A 265 -21.54 -14.61 23.75
CA THR A 265 -22.45 -14.97 24.82
C THR A 265 -23.41 -13.81 25.06
N MET A 266 -24.71 -14.06 24.98
CA MET A 266 -25.75 -13.11 25.35
C MET A 266 -26.47 -13.60 26.62
N LYS A 267 -26.51 -12.76 27.66
CA LYS A 267 -27.24 -12.97 28.91
C LYS A 267 -28.33 -11.93 29.08
N THR A 268 -29.48 -12.35 29.56
CA THR A 268 -30.61 -11.43 29.80
C THR A 268 -31.10 -11.51 31.23
N SER A 269 -31.81 -10.46 31.66
CA SER A 269 -32.54 -10.41 32.94
C SER A 269 -34.05 -10.40 32.71
N SER A 270 -34.83 -10.44 33.81
CA SER A 270 -36.29 -10.34 33.75
C SER A 270 -36.77 -9.03 33.08
N SER A 271 -35.99 -7.96 33.18
CA SER A 271 -36.31 -6.64 32.60
C SER A 271 -36.00 -6.53 31.08
N ALA A 272 -35.33 -7.53 30.47
CA ALA A 272 -35.05 -7.51 29.06
C ALA A 272 -36.32 -7.61 28.21
N SER A 273 -36.28 -6.99 27.04
CA SER A 273 -37.35 -7.12 26.02
C SER A 273 -37.49 -8.59 25.57
N ASN A 274 -38.69 -8.96 25.09
CA ASN A 274 -38.93 -10.32 24.61
C ASN A 274 -38.01 -10.66 23.40
N THR A 275 -37.65 -9.70 22.58
CA THR A 275 -36.71 -9.88 21.48
C THR A 275 -35.32 -10.24 22.02
N ARG A 276 -34.83 -9.55 23.05
CA ARG A 276 -33.54 -9.82 23.66
C ARG A 276 -33.50 -11.16 24.39
N LYS A 277 -34.57 -11.53 25.09
CA LYS A 277 -34.70 -12.85 25.73
C LYS A 277 -34.61 -14.01 24.75
N LYS A 278 -35.13 -13.83 23.54
CA LYS A 278 -35.00 -14.83 22.44
C LYS A 278 -33.57 -14.95 21.89
N GLN A 279 -32.74 -13.95 22.14
CA GLN A 279 -31.33 -13.92 21.71
C GLN A 279 -30.38 -14.36 22.85
N GLU A 280 -30.90 -14.80 23.99
CA GLU A 280 -30.08 -15.35 25.06
C GLU A 280 -29.47 -16.67 24.64
N GLY A 281 -28.16 -16.83 24.84
CA GLY A 281 -27.44 -18.04 24.51
C GLY A 281 -25.98 -17.78 24.15
N ASP A 282 -25.37 -18.84 23.67
CA ASP A 282 -23.99 -18.85 23.22
C ASP A 282 -23.97 -19.13 21.71
N TYR A 283 -23.22 -18.34 20.97
CA TYR A 283 -23.18 -18.36 19.52
C TYR A 283 -21.76 -18.47 19.00
N ILE A 284 -21.57 -19.21 17.92
CA ILE A 284 -20.32 -19.27 17.19
C ILE A 284 -20.58 -18.75 15.79
N ASP A 285 -19.85 -17.70 15.41
CA ASP A 285 -19.90 -17.12 14.08
C ASP A 285 -18.57 -17.32 13.37
N SER A 286 -18.58 -18.16 12.34
CA SER A 286 -17.43 -18.34 11.45
C SER A 286 -17.78 -17.76 10.09
N THR A 287 -16.98 -16.81 9.63
CA THR A 287 -17.23 -16.13 8.37
C THR A 287 -16.01 -16.18 7.45
N PHE A 288 -16.28 -16.31 6.15
CA PHE A 288 -15.29 -16.03 5.11
C PHE A 288 -15.57 -14.65 4.53
N ASN A 289 -14.56 -13.81 4.60
CA ASN A 289 -14.66 -12.43 4.13
C ASN A 289 -13.68 -12.24 2.98
N TYR A 290 -14.06 -11.40 2.03
CA TYR A 290 -13.11 -10.96 1.01
C TYR A 290 -13.37 -9.53 0.58
N LYS A 291 -12.28 -8.86 0.20
CA LYS A 291 -12.33 -7.52 -0.34
C LYS A 291 -11.55 -7.47 -1.65
N PHE A 292 -12.18 -6.91 -2.68
CA PHE A 292 -11.50 -6.45 -3.89
C PHE A 292 -11.32 -4.94 -3.81
N THR A 293 -10.15 -4.45 -4.14
CA THR A 293 -9.87 -3.02 -4.16
C THR A 293 -9.16 -2.66 -5.46
N LEU A 294 -9.79 -1.83 -6.29
CA LEU A 294 -9.14 -1.16 -7.41
C LEU A 294 -8.56 0.16 -6.89
N ASN A 295 -7.23 0.31 -6.96
CA ASN A 295 -6.53 1.50 -6.49
C ASN A 295 -5.83 2.22 -7.65
N LYS A 296 -6.45 3.29 -8.15
CA LYS A 296 -5.95 4.16 -9.21
C LYS A 296 -5.53 5.53 -8.69
N LEU A 297 -5.10 5.60 -7.43
CA LEU A 297 -4.58 6.82 -6.83
C LEU A 297 -3.17 7.10 -7.37
N ASN A 298 -2.86 8.37 -7.59
CA ASN A 298 -1.52 8.80 -8.00
C ASN A 298 -0.45 8.52 -6.93
N GLN A 299 -0.83 8.47 -5.65
CA GLN A 299 0.03 8.10 -4.52
C GLN A 299 -0.83 7.66 -3.32
N ASN A 300 -0.26 6.81 -2.46
CA ASN A 300 -0.99 6.29 -1.29
C ASN A 300 -1.04 7.28 -0.11
N PHE A 301 -0.03 8.15 0.00
CA PHE A 301 0.04 9.17 1.05
C PHE A 301 -0.34 10.54 0.49
N ARG A 302 -1.37 11.18 1.05
CA ARG A 302 -1.95 12.45 0.57
C ARG A 302 -2.24 12.44 -0.93
N PRO A 303 -3.12 11.56 -1.39
CA PRO A 303 -3.46 11.50 -2.81
C PRO A 303 -4.08 12.82 -3.26
N SER A 304 -3.63 13.31 -4.40
CA SER A 304 -4.12 14.54 -5.02
C SER A 304 -4.96 14.30 -6.28
N ASP A 305 -4.90 13.07 -6.82
CA ASP A 305 -5.66 12.68 -8.01
C ASP A 305 -5.91 11.17 -8.03
N GLY A 306 -6.94 10.78 -8.78
CA GLY A 306 -7.30 9.38 -8.97
C GLY A 306 -8.51 8.94 -8.17
N TYR A 307 -8.74 7.63 -8.16
CA TYR A 307 -9.88 7.04 -7.45
C TYR A 307 -9.55 5.66 -6.89
N LYS A 308 -10.34 5.28 -5.89
CA LYS A 308 -10.28 3.96 -5.26
C LYS A 308 -11.69 3.39 -5.15
N ILE A 309 -11.85 2.13 -5.55
CA ILE A 309 -13.11 1.39 -5.47
C ILE A 309 -12.87 0.15 -4.63
N GLY A 310 -13.73 -0.11 -3.66
CA GLY A 310 -13.71 -1.30 -2.83
C GLY A 310 -15.04 -2.04 -2.87
N PHE A 311 -14.99 -3.35 -2.97
CA PHE A 311 -16.12 -4.23 -2.73
C PHE A 311 -15.72 -5.25 -1.67
N TYR A 312 -16.46 -5.28 -0.57
CA TYR A 312 -16.29 -6.23 0.53
C TYR A 312 -17.54 -7.08 0.65
N GLN A 313 -17.34 -8.38 0.85
CA GLN A 313 -18.42 -9.30 1.19
C GLN A 313 -18.01 -10.21 2.35
N SER A 314 -18.95 -10.42 3.28
CA SER A 314 -18.86 -11.40 4.35
C SER A 314 -19.89 -12.49 4.14
N LEU A 315 -19.43 -13.73 4.11
CA LEU A 315 -20.22 -14.94 3.91
C LEU A 315 -20.21 -15.77 5.20
N PRO A 316 -21.37 -16.12 5.78
CA PRO A 316 -21.41 -17.04 6.90
C PRO A 316 -21.00 -18.43 6.44
N LEU A 317 -20.04 -19.06 7.13
CA LEU A 317 -19.65 -20.46 6.93
C LEU A 317 -20.35 -21.36 7.95
N TYR A 318 -20.32 -20.94 9.20
CA TYR A 318 -21.02 -21.56 10.31
C TYR A 318 -21.47 -20.40 11.22
N SER A 319 -22.77 -20.21 11.33
CA SER A 319 -23.37 -19.13 12.12
C SER A 319 -24.84 -19.42 12.31
N ASP A 320 -25.40 -19.04 13.45
CA ASP A 320 -26.83 -19.02 13.70
C ASP A 320 -27.50 -17.86 12.93
N ASP A 321 -26.73 -16.83 12.56
CA ASP A 321 -27.16 -15.73 11.68
C ASP A 321 -26.57 -15.95 10.27
N THR A 322 -27.46 -16.19 9.31
CA THR A 322 -27.10 -16.44 7.89
C THR A 322 -27.03 -15.16 7.07
N THR A 323 -26.80 -14.01 7.70
CA THR A 323 -26.76 -12.71 7.02
C THR A 323 -25.51 -12.58 6.15
N ILE A 324 -25.70 -12.27 4.86
CA ILE A 324 -24.62 -11.89 3.96
C ILE A 324 -24.46 -10.37 3.99
N VAL A 325 -23.27 -9.90 4.32
CA VAL A 325 -22.96 -8.46 4.35
C VAL A 325 -22.23 -8.09 3.07
N ASN A 326 -22.72 -7.05 2.38
CA ASN A 326 -22.08 -6.46 1.22
C ASN A 326 -21.81 -4.99 1.49
N GLN A 327 -20.59 -4.54 1.19
CA GLN A 327 -20.18 -3.15 1.33
C GLN A 327 -19.47 -2.69 0.06
N PHE A 328 -19.82 -1.51 -0.40
CA PHE A 328 -19.20 -0.86 -1.54
C PHE A 328 -18.62 0.48 -1.12
N ASP A 329 -17.31 0.66 -1.38
CA ASP A 329 -16.58 1.89 -1.05
C ASP A 329 -16.12 2.56 -2.34
N TYR A 330 -16.35 3.87 -2.46
CA TYR A 330 -15.84 4.69 -3.56
C TYR A 330 -15.22 5.97 -3.01
N SER A 331 -14.00 6.26 -3.42
CA SER A 331 -13.30 7.50 -3.09
C SER A 331 -12.67 8.07 -4.34
N LYS A 332 -12.89 9.35 -4.61
CA LYS A 332 -12.25 10.10 -5.69
C LYS A 332 -11.51 11.30 -5.11
N TYR A 333 -10.31 11.52 -5.59
CA TYR A 333 -9.47 12.65 -5.21
C TYR A 333 -9.26 13.55 -6.43
N PHE A 334 -9.23 14.83 -6.20
CA PHE A 334 -8.91 15.86 -7.20
C PHE A 334 -8.36 17.09 -6.47
N THR A 335 -7.43 17.78 -7.11
CA THR A 335 -6.91 19.05 -6.60
C THR A 335 -7.90 20.15 -6.91
N PHE A 336 -8.39 20.86 -5.89
CA PHE A 336 -9.38 21.93 -6.06
C PHE A 336 -8.76 23.28 -6.48
N LEU A 337 -7.50 23.51 -6.07
CA LEU A 337 -6.71 24.66 -6.47
C LEU A 337 -5.33 24.14 -6.90
N ASP A 338 -4.92 24.44 -8.12
CA ASP A 338 -3.52 24.24 -8.51
C ASP A 338 -2.68 25.19 -7.66
N ASP A 339 -1.77 24.65 -6.85
CA ASP A 339 -0.76 25.44 -6.18
C ASP A 339 0.05 26.17 -7.25
N GLN A 340 -0.12 27.49 -7.32
CA GLN A 340 0.68 28.41 -8.13
C GLN A 340 2.11 28.49 -7.59
#